data_4811e2d3eec4047fe7ad913a0f30ab26
#
_entry.id   4811e2d3eec4047fe7ad913a0f30ab26
#
_cell.length_a   1.000
_cell.length_b   1.000
_cell.length_c   1.000
_cell.angle_alpha   90.00
_cell.angle_beta   90.00
_cell.angle_gamma   90.00
#
_symmetry.space_group_name_H-M   'P 1'
#
loop_
_entity.id
_entity.type
_entity.pdbx_description
1 polymer ?
#
loop_
_entity_poly.entity_id
_entity_poly.type
_entity_poly.pdbx_seq_one_letter_code
_entity_poly.pdbx_strand_id
1 'polypeptide(L)'
;LQPRANEQLVVTADTLNSGVHFPVETPAFDIGWKTLAVNLSDLASMGARPAWCTLALSLPETSEDWIEAFADGFFALADQHDVALIGGDTTRGPLSLSVTAMGQVGRGQALRRDRAQAGDDIWVSGTLGDAAGALRLWQQGALNVATATLLADYERLRLRLLRPTPRVTLG
;
A
#
# COMPACT_ATOMS: atom_id res chain seq x y z
N LEU A 1 -1.16 -22.30 -3.69
CA LEU A 1 0.11 -21.58 -3.89
C LEU A 1 1.28 -22.48 -3.59
N GLN A 2 2.28 -22.46 -4.44
CA GLN A 2 3.50 -23.23 -4.25
C GLN A 2 4.70 -22.29 -4.39
N PRO A 3 5.43 -22.00 -3.30
CA PRO A 3 6.68 -21.25 -3.37
C PRO A 3 7.70 -21.99 -4.25
N ARG A 4 8.65 -21.24 -4.82
CA ARG A 4 9.76 -21.86 -5.56
C ARG A 4 10.60 -22.75 -4.63
N ALA A 5 11.31 -23.71 -5.21
CA ALA A 5 12.24 -24.54 -4.44
C ALA A 5 13.26 -23.65 -3.72
N ASN A 6 13.53 -23.94 -2.46
CA ASN A 6 14.42 -23.17 -1.57
C ASN A 6 13.96 -21.74 -1.23
N GLU A 7 12.72 -21.36 -1.52
CA GLU A 7 12.10 -20.14 -1.02
C GLU A 7 11.11 -20.44 0.12
N GLN A 8 10.85 -19.43 0.94
CA GLN A 8 9.82 -19.44 1.97
C GLN A 8 8.82 -18.32 1.72
N LEU A 9 7.59 -18.52 2.18
CA LEU A 9 6.54 -17.51 2.10
C LEU A 9 6.71 -16.48 3.21
N VAL A 10 6.53 -15.21 2.85
CA VAL A 10 6.27 -14.11 3.77
C VAL A 10 4.85 -13.63 3.50
N VAL A 11 4.07 -13.45 4.55
CA VAL A 11 2.66 -13.06 4.48
C VAL A 11 2.44 -11.84 5.35
N THR A 12 1.74 -10.85 4.82
CA THR A 12 1.28 -9.67 5.55
C THR A 12 -0.20 -9.44 5.27
N ALA A 13 -0.87 -8.74 6.17
CA ALA A 13 -2.26 -8.34 5.98
C ALA A 13 -2.50 -6.97 6.61
N ASP A 14 -3.05 -6.06 5.81
CA ASP A 14 -3.46 -4.73 6.24
C ASP A 14 -4.91 -4.43 5.87
N THR A 15 -5.57 -3.66 6.72
CA THR A 15 -6.93 -3.16 6.48
C THR A 15 -6.93 -1.64 6.48
N LEU A 16 -7.47 -1.05 5.43
CA LEU A 16 -7.68 0.39 5.31
C LEU A 16 -9.17 0.73 5.46
N ASN A 17 -9.49 1.67 6.34
CA ASN A 17 -10.85 2.17 6.58
C ASN A 17 -10.96 3.64 6.18
N SER A 18 -12.04 3.98 5.49
CA SER A 18 -12.37 5.35 5.13
C SER A 18 -12.46 6.26 6.36
N GLY A 19 -11.94 7.47 6.28
CA GLY A 19 -11.90 8.44 7.37
C GLY A 19 -10.87 8.15 8.47
N VAL A 20 -10.21 6.98 8.42
CA VAL A 20 -9.17 6.58 9.39
C VAL A 20 -7.80 6.53 8.72
N HIS A 21 -7.68 5.77 7.65
CA HIS A 21 -6.39 5.53 6.97
C HIS A 21 -6.22 6.40 5.71
N PHE A 22 -7.30 6.99 5.25
CA PHE A 22 -7.35 7.97 4.16
C PHE A 22 -8.57 8.88 4.34
N PRO A 23 -8.51 10.16 3.87
CA PRO A 23 -9.65 11.06 3.84
C PRO A 23 -10.83 10.49 3.07
N VAL A 24 -12.06 10.82 3.49
CA VAL A 24 -13.28 10.28 2.84
C VAL A 24 -13.42 10.71 1.37
N GLU A 25 -12.87 11.87 1.03
CA GLU A 25 -12.86 12.45 -0.32
C GLU A 25 -11.71 11.95 -1.21
N THR A 26 -10.93 10.97 -0.73
CA THR A 26 -9.81 10.42 -1.51
C THR A 26 -10.32 9.77 -2.80
N PRO A 27 -9.73 10.07 -3.97
CA PRO A 27 -10.09 9.45 -5.23
C PRO A 27 -9.95 7.91 -5.18
N ALA A 28 -10.89 7.22 -5.82
CA ALA A 28 -10.93 5.76 -5.83
C ALA A 28 -9.64 5.12 -6.36
N PHE A 29 -9.02 5.69 -7.40
CA PHE A 29 -7.72 5.28 -7.91
C PHE A 29 -6.63 5.32 -6.81
N ASP A 30 -6.57 6.41 -6.05
CA ASP A 30 -5.57 6.57 -4.98
C ASP A 30 -5.82 5.59 -3.83
N ILE A 31 -7.09 5.28 -3.54
CA ILE A 31 -7.46 4.25 -2.56
C ILE A 31 -6.99 2.88 -3.03
N GLY A 32 -7.24 2.52 -4.30
CA GLY A 32 -6.79 1.26 -4.88
C GLY A 32 -5.28 1.08 -4.80
N TRP A 33 -4.54 2.08 -5.23
CA TRP A 33 -3.07 2.11 -5.13
C TRP A 33 -2.59 1.91 -3.69
N LYS A 34 -3.10 2.74 -2.76
CA LYS A 34 -2.66 2.72 -1.36
C LYS A 34 -2.95 1.38 -0.69
N THR A 35 -4.10 0.78 -1.00
CA THR A 35 -4.53 -0.50 -0.42
C THR A 35 -3.52 -1.62 -0.69
N LEU A 36 -2.93 -1.65 -1.87
CA LEU A 36 -1.86 -2.61 -2.17
C LEU A 36 -0.50 -2.14 -1.66
N ALA A 37 -0.18 -0.84 -1.79
CA ALA A 37 1.14 -0.29 -1.50
C ALA A 37 1.60 -0.51 -0.05
N VAL A 38 0.71 -0.42 0.93
CA VAL A 38 1.06 -0.64 2.35
C VAL A 38 1.52 -2.09 2.57
N ASN A 39 0.84 -3.05 1.99
CA ASN A 39 1.20 -4.46 2.06
C ASN A 39 2.53 -4.77 1.32
N LEU A 40 2.75 -4.16 0.14
CA LEU A 40 4.01 -4.32 -0.57
C LEU A 40 5.19 -3.72 0.22
N SER A 41 4.95 -2.66 0.98
CA SER A 41 5.96 -2.07 1.88
C SER A 41 6.36 -3.04 2.99
N ASP A 42 5.40 -3.79 3.54
CA ASP A 42 5.68 -4.82 4.54
C ASP A 42 6.47 -6.00 3.97
N LEU A 43 6.11 -6.46 2.77
CA LEU A 43 6.89 -7.49 2.08
C LEU A 43 8.33 -7.01 1.81
N ALA A 44 8.49 -5.75 1.36
CA ALA A 44 9.80 -5.13 1.15
C ALA A 44 10.62 -5.09 2.45
N SER A 45 9.99 -4.76 3.58
CA SER A 45 10.66 -4.73 4.89
C SER A 45 11.24 -6.07 5.32
N MET A 46 10.72 -7.16 4.76
CA MET A 46 11.17 -8.53 5.01
C MET A 46 12.13 -9.07 3.93
N GLY A 47 12.50 -8.25 2.93
CA GLY A 47 13.31 -8.68 1.79
C GLY A 47 12.56 -9.63 0.85
N ALA A 48 11.23 -9.62 0.87
CA ALA A 48 10.42 -10.56 0.12
C ALA A 48 9.97 -9.97 -1.21
N ARG A 49 10.17 -10.71 -2.29
CA ARG A 49 9.61 -10.40 -3.60
C ARG A 49 8.11 -10.69 -3.59
N PRO A 50 7.24 -9.68 -3.80
CA PRO A 50 5.80 -9.89 -3.91
C PRO A 50 5.44 -10.90 -5.02
N ALA A 51 4.32 -11.62 -4.85
CA ALA A 51 3.89 -12.58 -5.84
C ALA A 51 2.36 -12.69 -5.96
N TRP A 52 1.65 -12.72 -4.84
CA TRP A 52 0.20 -12.90 -4.84
C TRP A 52 -0.46 -12.03 -3.78
N CYS A 53 -1.73 -11.74 -4.00
CA CYS A 53 -2.56 -11.15 -2.97
C CYS A 53 -4.01 -11.64 -3.05
N THR A 54 -4.74 -11.48 -1.95
CA THR A 54 -6.19 -11.54 -1.90
C THR A 54 -6.73 -10.20 -1.45
N LEU A 55 -7.94 -9.82 -1.91
CA LEU A 55 -8.57 -8.55 -1.61
C LEU A 55 -9.98 -8.79 -1.10
N ALA A 56 -10.24 -8.43 0.16
CA ALA A 56 -11.57 -8.42 0.73
C ALA A 56 -12.09 -6.97 0.82
N LEU A 57 -13.23 -6.71 0.21
CA LEU A 57 -13.88 -5.40 0.13
C LEU A 57 -15.17 -5.40 0.92
N SER A 58 -15.31 -4.41 1.81
CA SER A 58 -16.62 -3.98 2.30
C SER A 58 -16.93 -2.65 1.63
N LEU A 59 -18.01 -2.60 0.85
CA LEU A 59 -18.36 -1.43 0.06
C LEU A 59 -19.74 -0.90 0.48
N PRO A 60 -19.90 0.43 0.64
CA PRO A 60 -21.22 1.04 0.63
C PRO A 60 -21.81 0.89 -0.77
N GLU A 61 -22.98 1.47 -1.01
CA GLU A 61 -23.49 1.59 -2.37
C GLU A 61 -22.54 2.49 -3.18
N THR A 62 -21.95 1.95 -4.24
CA THR A 62 -20.97 2.63 -5.09
C THR A 62 -21.36 2.52 -6.56
N SER A 63 -20.86 3.45 -7.39
CA SER A 63 -21.03 3.40 -8.85
C SER A 63 -20.02 2.46 -9.50
N GLU A 64 -20.32 2.02 -10.71
CA GLU A 64 -19.37 1.27 -11.55
C GLU A 64 -18.10 2.07 -11.78
N ASP A 65 -18.18 3.37 -12.07
CA ASP A 65 -17.03 4.26 -12.27
C ASP A 65 -16.09 4.27 -11.05
N TRP A 66 -16.65 4.20 -9.83
CA TRP A 66 -15.83 4.15 -8.62
C TRP A 66 -15.05 2.83 -8.54
N ILE A 67 -15.73 1.72 -8.86
CA ILE A 67 -15.13 0.37 -8.83
C ILE A 67 -14.03 0.27 -9.88
N GLU A 68 -14.29 0.77 -11.09
CA GLU A 68 -13.32 0.79 -12.19
C GLU A 68 -12.08 1.61 -11.81
N ALA A 69 -12.27 2.85 -11.34
CA ALA A 69 -11.15 3.69 -10.92
C ALA A 69 -10.35 3.08 -9.75
N PHE A 70 -11.02 2.42 -8.80
CA PHE A 70 -10.34 1.69 -7.73
C PHE A 70 -9.50 0.54 -8.28
N ALA A 71 -10.08 -0.27 -9.17
CA ALA A 71 -9.38 -1.38 -9.81
C ALA A 71 -8.18 -0.90 -10.63
N ASP A 72 -8.33 0.18 -11.38
CA ASP A 72 -7.23 0.80 -12.14
C ASP A 72 -6.06 1.17 -11.24
N GLY A 73 -6.33 1.80 -10.09
CA GLY A 73 -5.28 2.15 -9.13
C GLY A 73 -4.61 0.94 -8.51
N PHE A 74 -5.38 -0.08 -8.15
CA PHE A 74 -4.89 -1.31 -7.57
C PHE A 74 -4.01 -2.09 -8.56
N PHE A 75 -4.51 -2.30 -9.78
CA PHE A 75 -3.80 -3.06 -10.81
C PHE A 75 -2.62 -2.28 -11.39
N ALA A 76 -2.68 -0.95 -11.47
CA ALA A 76 -1.51 -0.15 -11.87
C ALA A 76 -0.29 -0.42 -10.99
N LEU A 77 -0.48 -0.63 -9.69
CA LEU A 77 0.62 -1.01 -8.78
C LEU A 77 0.92 -2.51 -8.82
N ALA A 78 -0.10 -3.36 -8.92
CA ALA A 78 0.08 -4.81 -9.00
C ALA A 78 0.94 -5.21 -10.20
N ASP A 79 0.67 -4.62 -11.37
CA ASP A 79 1.41 -4.87 -12.61
C ASP A 79 2.87 -4.41 -12.52
N GLN A 80 3.15 -3.28 -11.82
CA GLN A 80 4.52 -2.80 -11.61
C GLN A 80 5.39 -3.79 -10.81
N HIS A 81 4.77 -4.63 -10.02
CA HIS A 81 5.45 -5.55 -9.10
C HIS A 81 5.15 -7.03 -9.38
N ASP A 82 4.53 -7.34 -10.53
CA ASP A 82 4.14 -8.71 -10.93
C ASP A 82 3.31 -9.44 -9.85
N VAL A 83 2.38 -8.72 -9.20
CA VAL A 83 1.52 -9.26 -8.15
C VAL A 83 0.21 -9.76 -8.74
N ALA A 84 -0.08 -11.04 -8.58
CA ALA A 84 -1.34 -11.62 -9.02
C ALA A 84 -2.41 -11.53 -7.91
N LEU A 85 -3.55 -10.94 -8.22
CA LEU A 85 -4.76 -11.05 -7.39
C LEU A 85 -5.38 -12.43 -7.60
N ILE A 86 -5.36 -13.27 -6.58
CA ILE A 86 -5.74 -14.70 -6.69
C ILE A 86 -7.08 -15.03 -6.04
N GLY A 87 -7.75 -14.05 -5.46
CA GLY A 87 -9.05 -14.24 -4.83
C GLY A 87 -9.39 -13.12 -3.85
N GLY A 88 -10.47 -13.30 -3.13
CA GLY A 88 -10.97 -12.35 -2.15
C GLY A 88 -12.45 -12.49 -1.94
N ASP A 89 -13.06 -11.45 -1.39
CA ASP A 89 -14.50 -11.38 -1.12
C ASP A 89 -14.99 -9.95 -1.27
N THR A 90 -16.28 -9.77 -1.58
CA THR A 90 -16.92 -8.46 -1.64
C THR A 90 -18.24 -8.50 -0.91
N THR A 91 -18.40 -7.63 0.09
CA THR A 91 -19.60 -7.52 0.90
C THR A 91 -20.14 -6.10 0.91
N ARG A 92 -21.40 -5.92 1.28
CA ARG A 92 -22.00 -4.60 1.51
C ARG A 92 -21.74 -4.14 2.94
N GLY A 93 -21.22 -2.93 3.11
CA GLY A 93 -20.96 -2.34 4.43
C GLY A 93 -20.21 -1.02 4.34
N PRO A 94 -19.72 -0.46 5.44
CA PRO A 94 -18.83 0.69 5.41
C PRO A 94 -17.59 0.40 4.57
N LEU A 95 -17.04 1.45 3.91
CA LEU A 95 -15.84 1.30 3.08
C LEU A 95 -14.65 0.84 3.90
N SER A 96 -14.28 -0.42 3.70
CA SER A 96 -13.15 -1.09 4.34
C SER A 96 -12.51 -2.06 3.35
N LEU A 97 -11.19 -2.04 3.27
CA LEU A 97 -10.42 -2.73 2.26
C LEU A 97 -9.31 -3.51 2.95
N SER A 98 -9.34 -4.82 2.85
CA SER A 98 -8.34 -5.71 3.45
C SER A 98 -7.59 -6.45 2.37
N VAL A 99 -6.26 -6.32 2.36
CA VAL A 99 -5.38 -7.09 1.49
C VAL A 99 -4.56 -8.04 2.34
N THR A 100 -4.49 -9.29 1.93
CA THR A 100 -3.45 -10.21 2.38
C THR A 100 -2.48 -10.41 1.22
N ALA A 101 -1.24 -9.95 1.38
CA ALA A 101 -0.21 -10.09 0.37
C ALA A 101 0.81 -11.17 0.76
N MET A 102 1.28 -11.87 -0.26
CA MET A 102 2.21 -12.97 -0.12
C MET A 102 3.41 -12.75 -1.02
N GLY A 103 4.59 -12.83 -0.43
CA GLY A 103 5.87 -12.74 -1.13
C GLY A 103 6.75 -13.95 -0.89
N GLN A 104 7.83 -14.03 -1.61
CA GLN A 104 8.80 -15.11 -1.53
C GLN A 104 10.19 -14.55 -1.24
N VAL A 105 10.94 -15.21 -0.37
CA VAL A 105 12.32 -14.89 -0.02
C VAL A 105 13.12 -16.16 0.12
N GLY A 106 14.41 -16.14 -0.14
CA GLY A 106 15.29 -17.28 0.07
C GLY A 106 15.17 -17.85 1.49
N ARG A 107 15.22 -19.16 1.61
CA ARG A 107 15.03 -19.83 2.90
C ARG A 107 16.05 -19.33 3.92
N GLY A 108 15.57 -18.82 5.04
CA GLY A 108 16.39 -18.26 6.12
C GLY A 108 16.93 -16.84 5.85
N GLN A 109 16.59 -16.22 4.71
CA GLN A 109 17.06 -14.88 4.33
C GLN A 109 16.05 -13.76 4.66
N ALA A 110 14.88 -14.09 5.19
CA ALA A 110 13.92 -13.06 5.57
C ALA A 110 14.53 -12.07 6.58
N LEU A 111 14.41 -10.79 6.27
CA LEU A 111 14.78 -9.70 7.18
C LEU A 111 13.77 -9.67 8.33
N ARG A 112 14.26 -9.68 9.56
CA ARG A 112 13.41 -9.78 10.74
C ARG A 112 13.69 -8.62 11.69
N ARG A 113 12.63 -8.05 12.25
CA ARG A 113 12.73 -6.92 13.19
C ARG A 113 13.45 -7.25 14.51
N ASP A 114 13.61 -8.54 14.81
CA ASP A 114 14.32 -9.05 15.99
C ASP A 114 15.80 -9.38 15.72
N ARG A 115 16.35 -9.01 14.57
CA ARG A 115 17.73 -9.31 14.19
C ARG A 115 18.70 -8.13 14.33
N ALA A 116 18.19 -6.90 14.48
CA ALA A 116 19.03 -5.73 14.71
C ALA A 116 19.85 -5.87 15.99
N GLN A 117 21.12 -5.47 15.93
CA GLN A 117 22.08 -5.58 17.02
C GLN A 117 22.67 -4.22 17.37
N ALA A 118 23.21 -4.09 18.57
CA ALA A 118 23.94 -2.90 18.95
C ALA A 118 25.18 -2.73 18.07
N GLY A 119 25.32 -1.57 17.44
CA GLY A 119 26.36 -1.26 16.48
C GLY A 119 25.93 -1.29 15.01
N ASP A 120 24.71 -1.76 14.72
CA ASP A 120 24.15 -1.66 13.36
C ASP A 120 23.83 -0.22 13.00
N ASP A 121 24.08 0.15 11.74
CA ASP A 121 23.69 1.45 11.19
C ASP A 121 22.18 1.48 10.86
N ILE A 122 21.55 2.63 11.08
CA ILE A 122 20.14 2.87 10.71
C ILE A 122 20.10 3.67 9.42
N TRP A 123 19.66 3.02 8.34
CA TRP A 123 19.49 3.63 7.02
C TRP A 123 18.04 3.92 6.72
N VAL A 124 17.79 5.08 6.09
CA VAL A 124 16.44 5.51 5.66
C VAL A 124 16.47 5.87 4.19
N SER A 125 15.56 5.30 3.41
CA SER A 125 15.39 5.64 2.00
C SER A 125 14.44 6.83 1.83
N GLY A 126 14.94 7.92 1.24
CA GLY A 126 14.14 9.12 0.99
C GLY A 126 13.99 10.03 2.20
N THR A 127 12.89 10.81 2.26
CA THR A 127 12.59 11.78 3.32
C THR A 127 11.58 11.23 4.30
N LEU A 128 11.79 11.49 5.59
CA LEU A 128 10.83 11.15 6.64
C LEU A 128 9.82 12.29 6.82
N GLY A 129 8.56 11.91 7.11
CA GLY A 129 7.53 12.86 7.52
C GLY A 129 6.70 13.46 6.38
N ASP A 130 7.00 13.20 5.11
CA ASP A 130 6.25 13.74 3.98
C ASP A 130 4.74 13.43 4.06
N ALA A 131 4.37 12.18 4.32
CA ALA A 131 2.97 11.78 4.45
C ALA A 131 2.28 12.40 5.68
N ALA A 132 2.99 12.51 6.80
CA ALA A 132 2.48 13.18 8.01
C ALA A 132 2.31 14.68 7.78
N GLY A 133 3.24 15.32 7.05
CA GLY A 133 3.12 16.72 6.62
C GLY A 133 1.90 16.95 5.75
N ALA A 134 1.68 16.08 4.76
CA ALA A 134 0.51 16.12 3.88
C ALA A 134 -0.80 15.97 4.67
N LEU A 135 -0.86 15.01 5.60
CA LEU A 135 -2.02 14.80 6.46
C LEU A 135 -2.33 16.05 7.30
N ARG A 136 -1.31 16.67 7.88
CA ARG A 136 -1.47 17.91 8.66
C ARG A 136 -1.97 19.08 7.79
N LEU A 137 -1.42 19.24 6.59
CA LEU A 137 -1.87 20.28 5.65
C LEU A 137 -3.32 20.05 5.23
N TRP A 138 -3.72 18.81 4.97
CA TRP A 138 -5.11 18.48 4.69
C TRP A 138 -6.03 18.79 5.87
N GLN A 139 -5.67 18.41 7.09
CA GLN A 139 -6.44 18.70 8.32
C GLN A 139 -6.61 20.21 8.56
N GLN A 140 -5.66 21.02 8.11
CA GLN A 140 -5.70 22.48 8.19
C GLN A 140 -6.44 23.14 7.01
N GLY A 141 -6.97 22.35 6.05
CA GLY A 141 -7.61 22.84 4.84
C GLY A 141 -6.65 23.47 3.81
N ALA A 142 -5.34 23.30 4.00
CA ALA A 142 -4.30 23.84 3.10
C ALA A 142 -3.96 22.90 1.95
N LEU A 143 -4.35 21.63 2.02
CA LEU A 143 -4.15 20.62 0.97
C LEU A 143 -5.48 19.97 0.60
N ASN A 144 -5.85 20.02 -0.68
CA ASN A 144 -6.97 19.25 -1.22
C ASN A 144 -6.46 17.88 -1.69
N VAL A 145 -7.03 16.81 -1.17
CA VAL A 145 -6.64 15.45 -1.56
C VAL A 145 -7.41 14.92 -2.77
N ALA A 146 -8.60 15.48 -3.04
CA ALA A 146 -9.45 15.05 -4.15
C ALA A 146 -8.92 15.47 -5.53
N THR A 147 -8.11 16.53 -5.59
CA THR A 147 -7.59 17.08 -6.84
C THR A 147 -6.08 17.31 -6.75
N ALA A 148 -5.42 17.18 -7.90
CA ALA A 148 -4.02 17.58 -8.04
C ALA A 148 -3.84 19.07 -7.72
N THR A 149 -2.71 19.44 -7.17
CA THR A 149 -2.37 20.82 -6.87
C THR A 149 -1.37 21.37 -7.85
N LEU A 150 -1.50 22.68 -8.17
CA LEU A 150 -0.57 23.37 -9.07
C LEU A 150 0.81 23.60 -8.44
N LEU A 151 0.91 23.54 -7.11
CA LEU A 151 2.18 23.68 -6.40
C LEU A 151 2.87 22.33 -6.31
N ALA A 152 3.99 22.18 -7.01
CA ALA A 152 4.72 20.92 -7.14
C ALA A 152 5.06 20.25 -5.78
N ASP A 153 5.46 21.04 -4.77
CA ASP A 153 5.77 20.51 -3.45
C ASP A 153 4.53 19.98 -2.73
N TYR A 154 3.40 20.66 -2.85
CA TYR A 154 2.12 20.19 -2.28
C TYR A 154 1.62 18.94 -3.00
N GLU A 155 1.76 18.86 -4.33
CA GLU A 155 1.41 17.65 -5.09
C GLU A 155 2.30 16.48 -4.70
N ARG A 156 3.60 16.71 -4.54
CA ARG A 156 4.52 15.68 -4.05
C ARG A 156 4.10 15.16 -2.66
N LEU A 157 3.75 16.05 -1.73
CA LEU A 157 3.27 15.68 -0.42
C LEU A 157 1.93 14.91 -0.49
N ARG A 158 0.98 15.37 -1.32
CA ARG A 158 -0.30 14.70 -1.55
C ARG A 158 -0.08 13.26 -2.04
N LEU A 159 0.79 13.08 -3.03
CA LEU A 159 1.11 11.75 -3.57
C LEU A 159 1.82 10.86 -2.53
N ARG A 160 2.67 11.42 -1.67
CA ARG A 160 3.26 10.65 -0.56
C ARG A 160 2.22 10.12 0.42
N LEU A 161 1.14 10.88 0.65
CA LEU A 161 0.03 10.45 1.50
C LEU A 161 -0.85 9.41 0.81
N LEU A 162 -1.22 9.64 -0.46
CA LEU A 162 -2.24 8.88 -1.18
C LEU A 162 -1.68 7.73 -2.00
N ARG A 163 -0.50 7.92 -2.62
CA ARG A 163 0.19 6.93 -3.47
C ARG A 163 1.60 6.64 -2.94
N PRO A 164 1.73 6.05 -1.75
CA PRO A 164 3.05 5.68 -1.26
C PRO A 164 3.73 4.72 -2.24
N THR A 165 5.05 4.87 -2.38
CA THR A 165 5.88 4.02 -3.25
C THR A 165 6.51 2.92 -2.40
N PRO A 166 6.09 1.67 -2.51
CA PRO A 166 6.73 0.57 -1.81
C PRO A 166 8.17 0.37 -2.31
N ARG A 167 9.11 0.15 -1.41
CA ARG A 167 10.54 0.04 -1.72
C ARG A 167 10.97 -1.41 -1.97
N VAL A 168 10.20 -2.13 -2.78
CA VAL A 168 10.39 -3.56 -3.05
C VAL A 168 11.81 -3.90 -3.53
N THR A 169 12.43 -3.03 -4.32
CA THR A 169 13.79 -3.25 -4.85
C THR A 169 14.91 -2.99 -3.84
N LEU A 170 14.59 -2.41 -2.67
CA LEU A 170 15.55 -2.17 -1.59
C LEU A 170 15.50 -3.25 -0.51
N GLY A 171 14.41 -4.01 -0.45
CA GLY A 171 14.18 -5.10 0.49
C GLY A 171 14.85 -6.42 0.13
#